data_bb7990457d34faf30b904625e93733a3
#
_entry.id   bb7990457d34faf30b904625e93733a3
#
_cell.length_a   1.000
_cell.length_b   1.000
_cell.length_c   1.000
_cell.angle_alpha   90.00
_cell.angle_beta   90.00
_cell.angle_gamma   90.00
#
_symmetry.space_group_name_H-M   'P 1'
#
loop_
_entity.id
_entity.type
_entity.pdbx_description
1 polymer ?
#
loop_
_entity_poly.entity_id
_entity_poly.type
_entity_poly.pdbx_seq_one_letter_code
_entity_poly.pdbx_strand_id
1 'polypeptide(L)'
;MSREAESRPQRILLTGSNSGLGFHAARRLAGAGHEVILAVRNLERGVSARRRILDEVPDASVHVSALDLASLTSVREFAARTAETFGTWDVLVNNAAVKVEPGRTLTADGFEQYFGVNHLGHFALTGLLLPFAAPAARVVTVTSLAYRLGRIRFHDLRWDHGHTPTKAYAASKLANLLFARELQRKAVREGRDLTSVAVHPGLSASETNARYLRRVEWIFASPAEEGAAVLVHAATDASVLGGAFVGPAGPFQIAGEPEVLRDPRIRNEEAVAHRLWRISGQLTRVSW
;
A
#
# COMPACT_ATOMS: atom_id res chain seq x y z
N MET A 1 -25.36 16.17 20.92
CA MET A 1 -25.70 15.32 19.77
C MET A 1 -24.99 15.90 18.55
N SER A 2 -23.73 15.51 18.35
CA SER A 2 -22.92 15.92 17.19
C SER A 2 -23.39 15.10 15.99
N ARG A 3 -23.94 15.78 14.96
CA ARG A 3 -24.15 15.19 13.65
C ARG A 3 -22.78 14.77 13.14
N GLU A 4 -22.49 13.50 13.09
CA GLU A 4 -21.46 12.95 12.20
C GLU A 4 -21.84 13.47 10.80
N ALA A 5 -20.98 14.28 10.23
CA ALA A 5 -21.12 14.65 8.84
C ALA A 5 -20.94 13.35 8.06
N GLU A 6 -22.05 12.78 7.54
CA GLU A 6 -22.03 11.64 6.63
C GLU A 6 -21.08 12.01 5.48
N SER A 7 -19.87 11.52 5.50
CA SER A 7 -18.93 11.70 4.41
C SER A 7 -19.52 11.02 3.17
N ARG A 8 -19.57 11.73 2.04
CA ARG A 8 -20.05 11.14 0.79
C ARG A 8 -19.34 9.81 0.51
N PRO A 9 -20.01 8.83 -0.12
CA PRO A 9 -19.36 7.62 -0.60
C PRO A 9 -18.11 7.96 -1.41
N GLN A 10 -16.98 7.36 -1.07
CA GLN A 10 -15.70 7.53 -1.75
C GLN A 10 -15.44 6.34 -2.66
N ARG A 11 -14.77 6.57 -3.78
CA ARG A 11 -14.23 5.50 -4.64
C ARG A 11 -12.82 5.16 -4.22
N ILE A 12 -12.63 3.92 -3.77
CA ILE A 12 -11.40 3.43 -3.16
C ILE A 12 -10.79 2.31 -4.00
N LEU A 13 -9.59 2.55 -4.52
CA LEU A 13 -8.78 1.56 -5.22
C LEU A 13 -7.88 0.86 -4.20
N LEU A 14 -7.98 -0.46 -4.05
CA LEU A 14 -7.22 -1.22 -3.06
C LEU A 14 -6.44 -2.37 -3.70
N THR A 15 -5.11 -2.29 -3.70
CA THR A 15 -4.26 -3.35 -4.26
C THR A 15 -4.09 -4.53 -3.31
N GLY A 16 -4.08 -5.77 -3.84
CA GLY A 16 -3.88 -6.98 -3.04
C GLY A 16 -5.03 -7.27 -2.08
N SER A 17 -6.25 -7.03 -2.50
CA SER A 17 -7.46 -7.05 -1.68
C SER A 17 -8.25 -8.37 -1.69
N ASN A 18 -7.70 -9.45 -2.26
CA ASN A 18 -8.36 -10.75 -2.31
C ASN A 18 -8.14 -11.63 -1.07
N SER A 19 -7.28 -11.23 -0.13
CA SER A 19 -6.97 -11.99 1.08
C SER A 19 -6.33 -11.12 2.16
N GLY A 20 -6.27 -11.65 3.40
CA GLY A 20 -5.56 -11.04 4.51
C GLY A 20 -5.98 -9.59 4.78
N LEU A 21 -4.99 -8.76 5.07
CA LEU A 21 -5.17 -7.35 5.42
C LEU A 21 -6.04 -6.57 4.43
N GLY A 22 -5.74 -6.71 3.11
CA GLY A 22 -6.48 -6.01 2.07
C GLY A 22 -7.93 -6.46 1.96
N PHE A 23 -8.23 -7.74 2.17
CA PHE A 23 -9.61 -8.25 2.17
C PHE A 23 -10.42 -7.65 3.33
N HIS A 24 -9.87 -7.68 4.55
CA HIS A 24 -10.57 -7.13 5.72
C HIS A 24 -10.76 -5.61 5.63
N ALA A 25 -9.77 -4.88 5.07
CA ALA A 25 -9.92 -3.45 4.80
C ALA A 25 -11.02 -3.19 3.75
N ALA A 26 -11.01 -3.94 2.61
CA ALA A 26 -12.04 -3.82 1.59
C ALA A 26 -13.45 -4.07 2.13
N ARG A 27 -13.61 -5.13 2.94
CA ARG A 27 -14.89 -5.47 3.59
C ARG A 27 -15.39 -4.33 4.50
N ARG A 28 -14.51 -3.78 5.35
CA ARG A 28 -14.87 -2.67 6.25
C ARG A 28 -15.24 -1.40 5.47
N LEU A 29 -14.46 -1.06 4.44
CA LEU A 29 -14.73 0.10 3.59
C LEU A 29 -16.04 -0.04 2.82
N ALA A 30 -16.32 -1.22 2.27
CA ALA A 30 -17.58 -1.52 1.59
C ALA A 30 -18.77 -1.47 2.57
N GLY A 31 -18.61 -2.01 3.79
CA GLY A 31 -19.61 -1.93 4.86
C GLY A 31 -19.86 -0.51 5.35
N ALA A 32 -18.90 0.41 5.20
CA ALA A 32 -19.07 1.83 5.47
C ALA A 32 -19.71 2.62 4.29
N GLY A 33 -20.16 1.92 3.23
CA GLY A 33 -20.88 2.53 2.10
C GLY A 33 -19.96 3.11 1.01
N HIS A 34 -18.66 2.83 1.04
CA HIS A 34 -17.75 3.25 -0.02
C HIS A 34 -17.79 2.31 -1.23
N GLU A 35 -17.52 2.83 -2.43
CA GLU A 35 -17.31 2.04 -3.64
C GLU A 35 -15.87 1.52 -3.65
N VAL A 36 -15.69 0.19 -3.63
CA VAL A 36 -14.36 -0.45 -3.50
C VAL A 36 -14.00 -1.22 -4.75
N ILE A 37 -12.86 -0.88 -5.36
CA ILE A 37 -12.27 -1.59 -6.50
C ILE A 37 -11.16 -2.50 -5.97
N LEU A 38 -11.41 -3.82 -6.01
CA LEU A 38 -10.44 -4.86 -5.66
C LEU A 38 -9.44 -5.03 -6.82
N ALA A 39 -8.26 -4.42 -6.69
CA ALA A 39 -7.19 -4.56 -7.67
C ALA A 39 -6.34 -5.80 -7.33
N VAL A 40 -6.46 -6.87 -8.11
CA VAL A 40 -5.95 -8.21 -7.79
C VAL A 40 -5.24 -8.87 -8.96
N ARG A 41 -4.19 -9.64 -8.68
CA ARG A 41 -3.48 -10.41 -9.71
C ARG A 41 -4.29 -11.61 -10.21
N ASN A 42 -4.98 -12.30 -9.33
CA ASN A 42 -5.82 -13.44 -9.66
C ASN A 42 -7.30 -13.04 -9.59
N LEU A 43 -7.95 -12.96 -10.76
CA LEU A 43 -9.35 -12.56 -10.87
C LEU A 43 -10.31 -13.53 -10.18
N GLU A 44 -10.09 -14.84 -10.25
CA GLU A 44 -10.98 -15.82 -9.62
C GLU A 44 -11.00 -15.64 -8.09
N ARG A 45 -9.82 -15.42 -7.49
CA ARG A 45 -9.71 -15.09 -6.06
C ARG A 45 -10.35 -13.74 -5.75
N GLY A 46 -10.24 -12.77 -6.65
CA GLY A 46 -10.90 -11.47 -6.52
C GLY A 46 -12.43 -11.60 -6.53
N VAL A 47 -12.97 -12.37 -7.47
CA VAL A 47 -14.42 -12.65 -7.55
C VAL A 47 -14.90 -13.38 -6.30
N SER A 48 -14.13 -14.37 -5.82
CA SER A 48 -14.44 -15.05 -4.55
C SER A 48 -14.44 -14.09 -3.36
N ALA A 49 -13.46 -13.17 -3.28
CA ALA A 49 -13.40 -12.16 -2.24
C ALA A 49 -14.60 -11.20 -2.31
N ARG A 50 -14.94 -10.71 -3.52
CA ARG A 50 -16.12 -9.88 -3.75
C ARG A 50 -17.39 -10.58 -3.27
N ARG A 51 -17.58 -11.86 -3.65
CA ARG A 51 -18.76 -12.64 -3.22
C ARG A 51 -18.86 -12.69 -1.69
N ARG A 52 -17.77 -13.00 -0.99
CA ARG A 52 -17.75 -13.03 0.49
C ARG A 52 -18.09 -11.68 1.11
N ILE A 53 -17.68 -10.57 0.51
CA ILE A 53 -18.08 -9.23 0.98
C ILE A 53 -19.58 -9.02 0.77
N LEU A 54 -20.13 -9.39 -0.38
CA LEU A 54 -21.56 -9.24 -0.69
C LEU A 54 -22.46 -10.19 0.11
N ASP A 55 -21.94 -11.35 0.53
CA ASP A 55 -22.66 -12.25 1.45
C ASP A 55 -22.87 -11.60 2.84
N GLU A 56 -21.94 -10.73 3.29
CA GLU A 56 -22.04 -9.99 4.55
C GLU A 56 -22.71 -8.61 4.39
N VAL A 57 -22.50 -7.94 3.24
CA VAL A 57 -23.02 -6.60 2.93
C VAL A 57 -23.62 -6.62 1.51
N PRO A 58 -24.89 -7.07 1.36
CA PRO A 58 -25.50 -7.32 0.05
C PRO A 58 -25.55 -6.12 -0.89
N ASP A 59 -25.74 -4.91 -0.35
CA ASP A 59 -25.87 -3.67 -1.12
C ASP A 59 -24.52 -2.96 -1.36
N ALA A 60 -23.38 -3.58 -1.00
CA ALA A 60 -22.09 -2.97 -1.15
C ALA A 60 -21.67 -2.81 -2.62
N SER A 61 -21.12 -1.65 -2.97
CA SER A 61 -20.54 -1.40 -4.29
C SER A 61 -19.10 -1.92 -4.33
N VAL A 62 -18.91 -3.13 -4.86
CA VAL A 62 -17.60 -3.78 -4.93
C VAL A 62 -17.32 -4.28 -6.34
N HIS A 63 -16.19 -3.86 -6.89
CA HIS A 63 -15.74 -4.24 -8.23
C HIS A 63 -14.43 -5.01 -8.17
N VAL A 64 -14.15 -5.83 -9.20
CA VAL A 64 -12.88 -6.58 -9.30
C VAL A 64 -12.19 -6.18 -10.59
N SER A 65 -10.90 -5.84 -10.52
CA SER A 65 -10.10 -5.49 -11.68
C SER A 65 -8.71 -6.14 -11.61
N ALA A 66 -8.25 -6.64 -12.76
CA ALA A 66 -6.96 -7.31 -12.87
C ALA A 66 -5.80 -6.32 -12.75
N LEU A 67 -4.85 -6.61 -11.84
CA LEU A 67 -3.61 -5.85 -11.65
C LEU A 67 -2.49 -6.79 -11.21
N ASP A 68 -1.46 -6.94 -12.04
CA ASP A 68 -0.19 -7.56 -11.65
C ASP A 68 0.90 -6.49 -11.51
N LEU A 69 1.27 -6.18 -10.27
CA LEU A 69 2.33 -5.21 -9.96
C LEU A 69 3.74 -5.71 -10.34
N ALA A 70 3.89 -7.01 -10.70
CA ALA A 70 5.12 -7.55 -11.24
C ALA A 70 5.29 -7.27 -12.75
N SER A 71 4.34 -6.57 -13.38
CA SER A 71 4.37 -6.20 -14.80
C SER A 71 3.95 -4.74 -14.98
N LEU A 72 4.86 -3.90 -15.41
CA LEU A 72 4.56 -2.50 -15.71
C LEU A 72 3.54 -2.35 -16.85
N THR A 73 3.47 -3.32 -17.76
CA THR A 73 2.41 -3.37 -18.78
C THR A 73 1.04 -3.55 -18.14
N SER A 74 0.89 -4.52 -17.23
CA SER A 74 -0.36 -4.72 -16.49
C SER A 74 -0.75 -3.49 -15.66
N VAL A 75 0.24 -2.80 -15.06
CA VAL A 75 0.00 -1.56 -14.31
C VAL A 75 -0.57 -0.46 -15.23
N ARG A 76 -0.01 -0.30 -16.45
CA ARG A 76 -0.52 0.69 -17.43
C ARG A 76 -1.94 0.35 -17.90
N GLU A 77 -2.18 -0.90 -18.21
CA GLU A 77 -3.50 -1.38 -18.64
C GLU A 77 -4.55 -1.20 -17.54
N PHE A 78 -4.19 -1.51 -16.29
CA PHE A 78 -5.08 -1.29 -15.15
C PHE A 78 -5.42 0.20 -14.98
N ALA A 79 -4.41 1.09 -15.05
CA ALA A 79 -4.64 2.53 -14.91
C ALA A 79 -5.56 3.07 -16.02
N ALA A 80 -5.34 2.63 -17.27
CA ALA A 80 -6.18 3.02 -18.40
C ALA A 80 -7.63 2.53 -18.23
N ARG A 81 -7.83 1.25 -17.92
CA ARG A 81 -9.18 0.69 -17.66
C ARG A 81 -9.87 1.39 -16.48
N THR A 82 -9.12 1.71 -15.43
CA THR A 82 -9.68 2.39 -14.25
C THR A 82 -10.18 3.78 -14.62
N ALA A 83 -9.39 4.54 -15.38
CA ALA A 83 -9.79 5.87 -15.86
C ALA A 83 -11.01 5.82 -16.78
N GLU A 84 -11.06 4.84 -17.69
CA GLU A 84 -12.17 4.66 -18.64
C GLU A 84 -13.44 4.20 -17.93
N THR A 85 -13.35 3.22 -17.02
CA THR A 85 -14.52 2.58 -16.40
C THR A 85 -15.08 3.38 -15.25
N PHE A 86 -14.20 3.94 -14.42
CA PHE A 86 -14.59 4.57 -13.15
C PHE A 86 -14.38 6.09 -13.12
N GLY A 87 -13.53 6.63 -14.01
CA GLY A 87 -13.20 8.04 -14.02
C GLY A 87 -12.30 8.43 -12.84
N THR A 88 -12.78 9.33 -11.96
CA THR A 88 -12.02 9.80 -10.80
C THR A 88 -12.02 8.82 -9.65
N TRP A 89 -10.98 8.90 -8.80
CA TRP A 89 -10.86 8.13 -7.56
C TRP A 89 -10.56 9.06 -6.37
N ASP A 90 -11.03 8.67 -5.19
CA ASP A 90 -10.84 9.42 -3.94
C ASP A 90 -9.69 8.88 -3.10
N VAL A 91 -9.55 7.56 -3.02
CA VAL A 91 -8.50 6.92 -2.20
C VAL A 91 -7.80 5.81 -2.99
N LEU A 92 -6.47 5.85 -2.99
CA LEU A 92 -5.62 4.76 -3.49
C LEU A 92 -4.86 4.12 -2.33
N VAL A 93 -5.12 2.83 -2.08
CA VAL A 93 -4.42 2.06 -1.05
C VAL A 93 -3.40 1.12 -1.70
N ASN A 94 -2.14 1.48 -1.64
CA ASN A 94 -1.00 0.69 -2.08
C ASN A 94 -0.66 -0.36 -1.01
N ASN A 95 -1.43 -1.45 -0.97
CA ASN A 95 -1.35 -2.49 0.06
C ASN A 95 -0.63 -3.76 -0.40
N ALA A 96 -0.77 -4.16 -1.67
CA ALA A 96 -0.18 -5.41 -2.15
C ALA A 96 1.30 -5.55 -1.84
N ALA A 97 1.71 -6.74 -1.45
CA ALA A 97 3.11 -7.03 -1.21
C ALA A 97 3.43 -8.51 -1.49
N VAL A 98 4.65 -8.78 -1.93
CA VAL A 98 5.19 -10.12 -1.96
C VAL A 98 5.62 -10.50 -0.55
N LYS A 99 5.23 -11.69 -0.10
CA LYS A 99 5.66 -12.27 1.18
C LYS A 99 7.12 -12.66 1.12
N VAL A 100 7.77 -12.70 2.28
CA VAL A 100 9.16 -13.15 2.38
C VAL A 100 9.23 -14.65 2.08
N GLU A 101 9.84 -15.00 0.95
CA GLU A 101 10.02 -16.35 0.46
C GLU A 101 11.51 -16.61 0.13
N PRO A 102 11.99 -17.84 0.25
CA PRO A 102 13.36 -18.19 -0.15
C PRO A 102 13.61 -17.93 -1.64
N GLY A 103 14.83 -17.50 -1.94
CA GLY A 103 15.26 -17.27 -3.31
C GLY A 103 15.15 -15.83 -3.77
N ARG A 104 15.72 -15.56 -4.93
CA ARG A 104 15.64 -14.28 -5.66
C ARG A 104 14.87 -14.52 -6.94
N THR A 105 13.79 -13.81 -7.10
CA THR A 105 12.96 -13.81 -8.32
C THR A 105 12.98 -12.42 -8.94
N LEU A 106 12.72 -12.33 -10.23
CA LEU A 106 12.60 -11.08 -10.96
C LEU A 106 11.16 -10.91 -11.45
N THR A 107 10.72 -9.65 -11.54
CA THR A 107 9.48 -9.28 -12.20
C THR A 107 9.60 -9.45 -13.72
N ALA A 108 8.48 -9.35 -14.44
CA ALA A 108 8.47 -9.40 -15.91
C ALA A 108 9.38 -8.32 -16.54
N ASP A 109 9.58 -7.20 -15.83
CA ASP A 109 10.43 -6.09 -16.27
C ASP A 109 11.89 -6.22 -15.78
N GLY A 110 12.26 -7.35 -15.16
CA GLY A 110 13.63 -7.66 -14.72
C GLY A 110 14.05 -6.98 -13.42
N PHE A 111 13.13 -6.49 -12.60
CA PHE A 111 13.42 -5.97 -11.24
C PHE A 111 13.39 -7.08 -10.21
N GLU A 112 14.18 -6.93 -9.13
CA GLU A 112 14.05 -7.81 -7.97
C GLU A 112 12.62 -7.71 -7.40
N GLN A 113 12.02 -8.87 -7.05
CA GLN A 113 10.58 -8.97 -6.82
C GLN A 113 10.04 -8.05 -5.71
N TYR A 114 10.77 -7.89 -4.59
CA TYR A 114 10.28 -7.04 -3.50
C TYR A 114 10.35 -5.56 -3.88
N PHE A 115 11.43 -5.14 -4.49
CA PHE A 115 11.56 -3.76 -4.97
C PHE A 115 10.62 -3.50 -6.15
N GLY A 116 10.50 -4.43 -7.08
CA GLY A 116 9.63 -4.33 -8.26
C GLY A 116 8.16 -4.26 -7.91
N VAL A 117 7.65 -5.23 -7.13
CA VAL A 117 6.22 -5.33 -6.79
C VAL A 117 5.83 -4.32 -5.72
N ASN A 118 6.56 -4.34 -4.56
CA ASN A 118 6.12 -3.56 -3.40
C ASN A 118 6.32 -2.06 -3.60
N HIS A 119 7.32 -1.64 -4.40
CA HIS A 119 7.64 -0.24 -4.61
C HIS A 119 7.42 0.23 -6.05
N LEU A 120 8.15 -0.27 -7.04
CA LEU A 120 8.10 0.26 -8.41
C LEU A 120 6.72 0.13 -9.06
N GLY A 121 6.05 -1.00 -8.87
CA GLY A 121 4.68 -1.22 -9.35
C GLY A 121 3.70 -0.20 -8.77
N HIS A 122 3.77 0.06 -7.46
CA HIS A 122 2.92 1.07 -6.81
C HIS A 122 3.33 2.50 -7.17
N PHE A 123 4.62 2.78 -7.33
CA PHE A 123 5.10 4.06 -7.83
C PHE A 123 4.51 4.37 -9.21
N ALA A 124 4.61 3.42 -10.14
CA ALA A 124 4.06 3.56 -11.48
C ALA A 124 2.52 3.68 -11.46
N LEU A 125 1.85 2.83 -10.67
CA LEU A 125 0.40 2.85 -10.52
C LEU A 125 -0.08 4.21 -10.02
N THR A 126 0.51 4.73 -8.96
CA THR A 126 0.14 6.02 -8.39
C THR A 126 0.33 7.14 -9.41
N GLY A 127 1.49 7.19 -10.08
CA GLY A 127 1.76 8.23 -11.08
C GLY A 127 0.81 8.20 -12.28
N LEU A 128 0.45 7.00 -12.75
CA LEU A 128 -0.49 6.83 -13.87
C LEU A 128 -1.93 7.17 -13.50
N LEU A 129 -2.32 6.97 -12.25
CA LEU A 129 -3.66 7.28 -11.76
C LEU A 129 -3.80 8.73 -11.28
N LEU A 130 -2.70 9.41 -10.97
CA LEU A 130 -2.72 10.77 -10.42
C LEU A 130 -3.50 11.80 -11.25
N PRO A 131 -3.48 11.78 -12.61
CA PRO A 131 -4.31 12.68 -13.41
C PRO A 131 -5.82 12.53 -13.21
N PHE A 132 -6.26 11.41 -12.65
CA PHE A 132 -7.66 11.09 -12.38
C PHE A 132 -8.01 11.17 -10.89
N ALA A 133 -7.12 11.71 -10.06
CA ALA A 133 -7.39 11.93 -8.65
C ALA A 133 -8.49 12.97 -8.46
N ALA A 134 -9.49 12.67 -7.63
CA ALA A 134 -10.49 13.64 -7.23
C ALA A 134 -9.84 14.75 -6.37
N PRO A 135 -10.46 15.93 -6.23
CA PRO A 135 -10.04 16.91 -5.23
C PRO A 135 -9.96 16.28 -3.83
N ALA A 136 -8.97 16.63 -3.05
CA ALA A 136 -8.67 16.08 -1.74
C ALA A 136 -8.40 14.56 -1.73
N ALA A 137 -7.96 14.00 -2.86
CA ALA A 137 -7.64 12.57 -2.97
C ALA A 137 -6.55 12.15 -1.97
N ARG A 138 -6.57 10.88 -1.59
CA ARG A 138 -5.67 10.31 -0.59
C ARG A 138 -4.93 9.09 -1.12
N VAL A 139 -3.62 9.03 -0.89
CA VAL A 139 -2.77 7.86 -1.18
C VAL A 139 -2.26 7.28 0.13
N VAL A 140 -2.66 6.03 0.42
CA VAL A 140 -2.22 5.27 1.60
C VAL A 140 -1.22 4.23 1.15
N THR A 141 0.02 4.29 1.63
CA THR A 141 1.08 3.36 1.23
C THR A 141 1.50 2.46 2.39
N VAL A 142 1.32 1.15 2.21
CA VAL A 142 1.63 0.18 3.27
C VAL A 142 3.13 -0.11 3.31
N THR A 143 3.73 0.21 4.45
CA THR A 143 5.09 -0.17 4.84
C THR A 143 5.08 -1.30 5.86
N SER A 144 6.12 -1.47 6.66
CA SER A 144 6.25 -2.44 7.77
C SER A 144 7.33 -1.95 8.73
N LEU A 145 7.34 -2.38 9.98
CA LEU A 145 8.46 -2.12 10.90
C LEU A 145 9.80 -2.62 10.37
N ALA A 146 9.78 -3.55 9.42
CA ALA A 146 10.97 -4.00 8.70
C ALA A 146 11.75 -2.85 8.04
N TYR A 147 11.10 -1.69 7.72
CA TYR A 147 11.79 -0.52 7.18
C TYR A 147 12.98 -0.09 8.02
N ARG A 148 12.95 -0.31 9.35
CA ARG A 148 14.04 0.05 10.29
C ARG A 148 15.36 -0.66 9.97
N LEU A 149 15.29 -1.84 9.35
CA LEU A 149 16.44 -2.63 8.89
C LEU A 149 16.74 -2.40 7.40
N GLY A 150 15.90 -1.64 6.70
CA GLY A 150 16.01 -1.37 5.28
C GLY A 150 17.18 -0.45 4.94
N ARG A 151 17.81 -0.71 3.78
CA ARG A 151 18.79 0.19 3.15
C ARG A 151 18.58 0.20 1.66
N ILE A 152 18.45 1.39 1.06
CA ILE A 152 18.34 1.52 -0.39
C ILE A 152 19.74 1.38 -1.01
N ARG A 153 19.97 0.28 -1.73
CA ARG A 153 21.24 -0.02 -2.40
C ARG A 153 21.24 0.57 -3.81
N PHE A 154 21.41 1.87 -3.94
CA PHE A 154 21.35 2.56 -5.22
C PHE A 154 22.33 2.05 -6.29
N HIS A 155 23.39 1.37 -5.89
CA HIS A 155 24.36 0.73 -6.79
C HIS A 155 23.93 -0.67 -7.22
N ASP A 156 22.95 -1.25 -6.56
CA ASP A 156 22.49 -2.64 -6.78
C ASP A 156 21.01 -2.81 -6.38
N LEU A 157 20.11 -2.07 -7.04
CA LEU A 157 18.65 -2.15 -6.81
C LEU A 157 18.06 -3.49 -7.27
N ARG A 158 18.77 -4.21 -8.13
CA ARG A 158 18.37 -5.55 -8.59
C ARG A 158 18.80 -6.65 -7.62
N TRP A 159 19.60 -6.31 -6.61
CA TRP A 159 20.17 -7.28 -5.69
C TRP A 159 20.92 -8.40 -6.41
N ASP A 160 21.70 -8.06 -7.42
CA ASP A 160 22.50 -9.00 -8.19
C ASP A 160 23.60 -9.64 -7.30
N HIS A 161 23.98 -8.94 -6.20
CA HIS A 161 24.99 -9.41 -5.25
C HIS A 161 24.44 -9.43 -3.82
N GLY A 162 24.68 -10.55 -3.11
CA GLY A 162 24.37 -10.69 -1.68
C GLY A 162 22.88 -10.52 -1.35
N HIS A 163 22.00 -11.04 -2.22
CA HIS A 163 20.56 -11.07 -2.00
C HIS A 163 20.22 -11.88 -0.75
N THR A 164 19.42 -11.29 0.12
CA THR A 164 18.71 -12.00 1.18
C THR A 164 17.27 -11.51 1.20
N PRO A 165 16.28 -12.42 1.18
CA PRO A 165 14.87 -12.04 1.11
C PRO A 165 14.46 -11.02 2.16
N THR A 166 14.90 -11.19 3.40
CA THR A 166 14.59 -10.27 4.50
C THR A 166 15.16 -8.86 4.31
N LYS A 167 16.41 -8.74 3.81
CA LYS A 167 17.02 -7.43 3.55
C LYS A 167 16.38 -6.74 2.34
N ALA A 168 16.08 -7.49 1.28
CA ALA A 168 15.42 -6.96 0.09
C ALA A 168 13.98 -6.51 0.42
N TYR A 169 13.24 -7.31 1.18
CA TYR A 169 11.93 -6.92 1.71
C TYR A 169 12.01 -5.66 2.57
N ALA A 170 12.92 -5.61 3.54
CA ALA A 170 13.12 -4.44 4.39
C ALA A 170 13.46 -3.16 3.59
N ALA A 171 14.31 -3.29 2.56
CA ALA A 171 14.62 -2.20 1.65
C ALA A 171 13.38 -1.73 0.86
N SER A 172 12.52 -2.65 0.40
CA SER A 172 11.27 -2.29 -0.29
C SER A 172 10.28 -1.56 0.63
N LYS A 173 10.22 -1.94 1.91
CA LYS A 173 9.35 -1.27 2.89
C LYS A 173 9.89 0.11 3.29
N LEU A 174 11.22 0.28 3.36
CA LEU A 174 11.83 1.60 3.48
C LEU A 174 11.52 2.47 2.25
N ALA A 175 11.60 1.89 1.04
CA ALA A 175 11.25 2.59 -0.19
C ALA A 175 9.81 3.09 -0.18
N ASN A 176 8.86 2.29 0.33
CA ASN A 176 7.46 2.68 0.46
C ASN A 176 7.25 3.85 1.43
N LEU A 177 7.93 3.85 2.59
CA LEU A 177 7.88 4.96 3.55
C LEU A 177 8.43 6.25 2.92
N LEU A 178 9.60 6.16 2.27
CA LEU A 178 10.22 7.29 1.59
C LEU A 178 9.35 7.82 0.43
N PHE A 179 8.71 6.92 -0.32
CA PHE A 179 7.78 7.25 -1.39
C PHE A 179 6.59 8.06 -0.87
N ALA A 180 5.91 7.57 0.16
CA ALA A 180 4.74 8.26 0.72
C ALA A 180 5.08 9.68 1.18
N ARG A 181 6.22 9.86 1.83
CA ARG A 181 6.68 11.17 2.30
C ARG A 181 7.10 12.10 1.15
N GLU A 182 7.82 11.57 0.15
CA GLU A 182 8.21 12.39 -1.00
C GLU A 182 7.00 12.78 -1.84
N LEU A 183 6.01 11.91 -1.99
CA LEU A 183 4.75 12.22 -2.63
C LEU A 183 4.05 13.39 -1.93
N GLN A 184 3.99 13.38 -0.59
CA GLN A 184 3.42 14.50 0.17
C GLN A 184 4.22 15.79 -0.02
N ARG A 185 5.55 15.73 0.05
CA ARG A 185 6.41 16.90 -0.20
C ARG A 185 6.19 17.49 -1.60
N LYS A 186 6.05 16.62 -2.60
CA LYS A 186 5.75 17.05 -3.97
C LYS A 186 4.35 17.68 -4.08
N ALA A 187 3.35 17.04 -3.50
CA ALA A 187 1.98 17.57 -3.51
C ALA A 187 1.94 18.99 -2.93
N VAL A 188 2.59 19.23 -1.79
CA VAL A 188 2.70 20.56 -1.17
C VAL A 188 3.43 21.55 -2.08
N ARG A 189 4.59 21.17 -2.65
CA ARG A 189 5.36 22.06 -3.55
C ARG A 189 4.59 22.44 -4.81
N GLU A 190 3.78 21.54 -5.32
CA GLU A 190 3.01 21.71 -6.56
C GLU A 190 1.62 22.28 -6.31
N GLY A 191 1.26 22.55 -5.06
CA GLY A 191 -0.08 23.02 -4.68
C GLY A 191 -1.20 22.04 -5.01
N ARG A 192 -0.90 20.73 -5.04
CA ARG A 192 -1.90 19.70 -5.31
C ARG A 192 -2.71 19.41 -4.05
N ASP A 193 -4.01 19.35 -4.21
CA ASP A 193 -4.94 18.91 -3.17
C ASP A 193 -4.89 17.36 -3.06
N LEU A 194 -3.81 16.86 -2.48
CA LEU A 194 -3.52 15.44 -2.31
C LEU A 194 -2.91 15.18 -0.95
N THR A 195 -3.44 14.20 -0.26
CA THR A 195 -2.89 13.68 1.00
C THR A 195 -2.17 12.36 0.76
N SER A 196 -0.89 12.25 1.14
CA SER A 196 -0.14 11.00 1.09
C SER A 196 0.33 10.59 2.48
N VAL A 197 0.03 9.36 2.90
CA VAL A 197 0.36 8.83 4.22
C VAL A 197 1.03 7.45 4.12
N ALA A 198 1.91 7.16 5.07
CA ALA A 198 2.51 5.84 5.22
C ALA A 198 1.82 5.08 6.36
N VAL A 199 1.57 3.79 6.15
CA VAL A 199 0.88 2.93 7.11
C VAL A 199 1.71 1.70 7.44
N HIS A 200 1.79 1.36 8.70
CA HIS A 200 2.31 0.10 9.17
C HIS A 200 1.23 -0.64 9.96
N PRO A 201 0.79 -1.84 9.52
CA PRO A 201 -0.41 -2.49 10.05
C PRO A 201 -0.18 -3.30 11.34
N GLY A 202 0.97 -3.19 11.99
CA GLY A 202 1.37 -4.07 13.07
C GLY A 202 2.02 -5.36 12.56
N LEU A 203 2.17 -6.36 13.43
CA LEU A 203 2.57 -7.71 13.04
C LEU A 203 1.31 -8.51 12.72
N SER A 204 1.02 -8.71 11.44
CA SER A 204 -0.10 -9.55 11.05
C SER A 204 0.34 -10.95 10.68
N ALA A 205 -0.40 -11.97 11.11
CA ALA A 205 -0.15 -13.38 10.82
C ALA A 205 -0.12 -13.70 9.32
N SER A 206 -0.59 -12.78 8.46
CA SER A 206 -0.61 -12.94 7.01
C SER A 206 0.73 -12.63 6.33
N GLU A 207 1.66 -11.95 7.02
CA GLU A 207 2.91 -11.48 6.40
C GLU A 207 4.04 -12.52 6.45
N THR A 208 3.91 -13.56 7.26
CA THR A 208 5.03 -14.47 7.52
C THR A 208 4.71 -15.93 7.20
N ASN A 209 5.18 -16.41 6.05
CA ASN A 209 5.32 -17.86 5.77
C ASN A 209 6.71 -18.38 6.16
N ALA A 210 7.52 -17.61 6.85
CA ALA A 210 8.86 -18.04 7.22
C ALA A 210 8.79 -19.09 8.33
N ARG A 211 9.06 -20.35 8.01
CA ARG A 211 9.18 -21.47 8.97
C ARG A 211 10.09 -21.16 10.16
N TYR A 212 10.95 -20.16 10.05
CA TYR A 212 11.90 -19.74 11.08
C TYR A 212 11.30 -18.84 12.15
N LEU A 213 10.19 -18.12 11.89
CA LEU A 213 9.57 -17.19 12.83
C LEU A 213 8.30 -17.76 13.50
N ARG A 214 7.80 -18.91 13.05
CA ARG A 214 6.56 -19.56 13.52
C ARG A 214 6.44 -19.74 15.03
N ARG A 215 7.53 -19.80 15.79
CA ARG A 215 7.48 -19.98 17.27
C ARG A 215 7.28 -18.70 18.04
N VAL A 216 7.70 -17.55 17.51
CA VAL A 216 7.61 -16.26 18.20
C VAL A 216 6.37 -15.47 17.74
N GLU A 217 6.00 -15.59 16.48
CA GLU A 217 4.89 -14.84 15.87
C GLU A 217 3.51 -15.29 16.34
N TRP A 218 3.34 -16.58 16.63
CA TRP A 218 2.04 -17.10 17.08
C TRP A 218 1.55 -16.50 18.42
N ILE A 219 2.47 -15.96 19.22
CA ILE A 219 2.16 -15.36 20.52
C ILE A 219 1.85 -13.85 20.39
N PHE A 220 2.34 -13.18 19.32
CA PHE A 220 2.29 -11.72 19.19
C PHE A 220 1.65 -11.20 17.87
N ALA A 221 1.32 -12.09 16.93
CA ALA A 221 0.69 -11.65 15.68
C ALA A 221 -0.79 -11.32 15.91
N SER A 222 -1.16 -10.09 15.67
CA SER A 222 -2.57 -9.72 15.62
C SER A 222 -3.26 -10.32 14.40
N PRO A 223 -4.57 -10.61 14.49
CA PRO A 223 -5.38 -10.98 13.33
C PRO A 223 -5.25 -9.96 12.21
N ALA A 224 -5.27 -10.40 10.95
CA ALA A 224 -5.24 -9.50 9.79
C ALA A 224 -6.36 -8.44 9.81
N GLU A 225 -7.41 -8.70 10.55
CA GLU A 225 -8.54 -7.82 10.78
C GLU A 225 -8.19 -6.59 11.63
N GLU A 226 -7.33 -6.74 12.65
CA GLU A 226 -6.87 -5.61 13.47
C GLU A 226 -5.97 -4.68 12.65
N GLY A 227 -5.04 -5.25 11.89
CA GLY A 227 -4.20 -4.45 10.99
C GLY A 227 -5.00 -3.72 9.90
N ALA A 228 -6.15 -4.27 9.49
CA ALA A 228 -7.06 -3.63 8.55
C ALA A 228 -7.68 -2.35 9.12
N ALA A 229 -7.91 -2.26 10.43
CA ALA A 229 -8.40 -1.03 11.06
C ALA A 229 -7.45 0.14 10.83
N VAL A 230 -6.14 -0.10 10.87
CA VAL A 230 -5.12 0.94 10.61
C VAL A 230 -5.20 1.45 9.16
N LEU A 231 -5.44 0.54 8.19
CA LEU A 231 -5.62 0.95 6.79
C LEU A 231 -6.88 1.77 6.60
N VAL A 232 -8.00 1.33 7.19
CA VAL A 232 -9.29 2.02 7.10
C VAL A 232 -9.17 3.41 7.72
N HIS A 233 -8.62 3.52 8.94
CA HIS A 233 -8.40 4.81 9.60
C HIS A 233 -7.55 5.75 8.74
N ALA A 234 -6.41 5.28 8.23
CA ALA A 234 -5.56 6.10 7.37
C ALA A 234 -6.25 6.50 6.04
N ALA A 235 -7.17 5.67 5.54
CA ALA A 235 -7.90 5.92 4.29
C ALA A 235 -9.02 6.95 4.45
N THR A 236 -9.75 6.93 5.59
CA THR A 236 -11.02 7.65 5.73
C THR A 236 -11.03 8.74 6.79
N ASP A 237 -10.10 8.72 7.75
CA ASP A 237 -10.09 9.72 8.82
C ASP A 237 -9.45 11.03 8.35
N ALA A 238 -10.24 12.11 8.36
CA ALA A 238 -9.80 13.43 7.95
C ALA A 238 -8.76 14.05 8.89
N SER A 239 -8.65 13.60 10.13
CA SER A 239 -7.64 14.06 11.09
C SER A 239 -6.22 13.57 10.76
N VAL A 240 -6.09 12.53 9.96
CA VAL A 240 -4.80 12.02 9.50
C VAL A 240 -4.26 12.91 8.38
N LEU A 241 -3.33 13.77 8.74
CA LEU A 241 -2.73 14.74 7.84
C LEU A 241 -1.68 14.12 6.90
N GLY A 242 -1.38 14.84 5.81
CA GLY A 242 -0.37 14.42 4.85
C GLY A 242 1.04 14.32 5.46
N GLY A 243 1.77 13.27 5.06
CA GLY A 243 3.09 12.93 5.61
C GLY A 243 3.03 12.08 6.88
N ALA A 244 1.86 11.87 7.46
CA ALA A 244 1.70 11.08 8.67
C ALA A 244 2.21 9.63 8.51
N PHE A 245 2.70 9.07 9.61
CA PHE A 245 2.99 7.66 9.77
C PHE A 245 1.99 7.06 10.73
N VAL A 246 1.11 6.19 10.22
CA VAL A 246 -0.01 5.62 10.98
C VAL A 246 0.28 4.15 11.29
N GLY A 247 -0.04 3.74 12.50
CA GLY A 247 0.12 2.35 12.95
C GLY A 247 -0.62 2.09 14.24
N PRO A 248 -0.52 0.87 14.81
CA PRO A 248 -1.14 0.55 16.07
C PRO A 248 -0.43 1.22 17.27
N ALA A 249 -1.21 1.75 18.21
CA ALA A 249 -0.75 2.49 19.37
C ALA A 249 -0.10 1.64 20.46
N GLY A 250 -0.30 0.33 20.44
CA GLY A 250 0.15 -0.59 21.50
C GLY A 250 1.66 -0.77 21.58
N PRO A 251 2.13 -1.54 22.57
CA PRO A 251 3.56 -1.75 22.83
C PRO A 251 4.30 -2.24 21.58
N PHE A 252 5.47 -1.66 21.34
CA PHE A 252 6.31 -1.94 20.15
C PHE A 252 5.60 -1.72 18.79
N GLN A 253 4.43 -1.11 18.75
CA GLN A 253 3.60 -0.90 17.55
C GLN A 253 3.20 -2.23 16.88
N ILE A 254 2.97 -3.28 17.65
CA ILE A 254 2.63 -4.62 17.17
C ILE A 254 1.13 -4.76 16.94
N ALA A 255 0.33 -4.27 17.87
CA ALA A 255 -1.14 -4.32 17.87
C ALA A 255 -1.69 -3.10 18.62
N GLY A 256 -2.98 -2.84 18.52
CA GLY A 256 -3.70 -1.76 19.21
C GLY A 256 -4.51 -0.91 18.26
N GLU A 257 -5.19 0.09 18.81
CA GLU A 257 -5.99 1.03 18.02
C GLU A 257 -5.12 1.82 17.03
N PRO A 258 -5.66 2.23 15.88
CA PRO A 258 -4.98 3.08 14.92
C PRO A 258 -4.62 4.43 15.51
N GLU A 259 -3.38 4.86 15.33
CA GLU A 259 -2.91 6.17 15.79
C GLU A 259 -1.86 6.75 14.83
N VAL A 260 -1.79 8.09 14.78
CA VAL A 260 -0.66 8.78 14.15
C VAL A 260 0.55 8.64 15.06
N LEU A 261 1.49 7.83 14.64
CA LEU A 261 2.68 7.50 15.42
C LEU A 261 3.74 8.60 15.32
N ARG A 262 4.66 8.59 16.28
CA ARG A 262 5.84 9.45 16.21
C ARG A 262 6.59 9.23 14.91
N ASP A 263 6.96 10.34 14.28
CA ASP A 263 7.61 10.36 12.98
C ASP A 263 8.94 9.56 13.00
N PRO A 264 9.09 8.54 12.13
CA PRO A 264 10.32 7.77 12.04
C PRO A 264 11.50 8.64 11.59
N ARG A 265 12.60 8.60 12.33
CA ARG A 265 13.82 9.31 11.93
C ARG A 265 14.64 8.49 10.97
N ILE A 266 14.81 8.98 9.75
CA ILE A 266 15.65 8.38 8.71
C ILE A 266 16.81 9.36 8.40
N ARG A 267 18.03 8.82 8.46
CA ARG A 267 19.22 9.63 8.17
C ARG A 267 19.21 10.10 6.72
N ASN A 268 19.44 11.41 6.52
CA ASN A 268 19.44 12.06 5.18
C ASN A 268 18.18 11.73 4.35
N GLU A 269 17.02 11.62 5.00
CA GLU A 269 15.78 11.14 4.41
C GLU A 269 15.42 11.84 3.10
N GLU A 270 15.44 13.16 3.11
CA GLU A 270 15.04 13.95 1.93
C GLU A 270 15.88 13.66 0.72
N ALA A 271 17.22 13.65 0.87
CA ALA A 271 18.15 13.35 -0.22
C ALA A 271 17.96 11.92 -0.75
N VAL A 272 17.75 10.95 0.16
CA VAL A 272 17.52 9.54 -0.20
C VAL A 272 16.18 9.39 -0.91
N ALA A 273 15.11 10.00 -0.41
CA ALA A 273 13.77 9.95 -1.00
C ALA A 273 13.74 10.60 -2.39
N HIS A 274 14.34 11.78 -2.53
CA HIS A 274 14.45 12.46 -3.83
C HIS A 274 15.22 11.62 -4.85
N ARG A 275 16.36 11.05 -4.45
CA ARG A 275 17.14 10.16 -5.33
C ARG A 275 16.36 8.92 -5.73
N LEU A 276 15.65 8.29 -4.77
CA LEU A 276 14.81 7.13 -5.01
C LEU A 276 13.68 7.47 -5.99
N TRP A 277 13.00 8.60 -5.79
CA TRP A 277 11.95 9.07 -6.68
C TRP A 277 12.41 9.20 -8.13
N ARG A 278 13.51 9.91 -8.33
CA ARG A 278 14.09 10.11 -9.68
C ARG A 278 14.42 8.78 -10.35
N ILE A 279 15.05 7.85 -9.62
CA ILE A 279 15.44 6.53 -10.14
C ILE A 279 14.17 5.69 -10.42
N SER A 280 13.17 5.72 -9.54
CA SER A 280 11.90 5.01 -9.76
C SER A 280 11.19 5.51 -11.02
N GLY A 281 11.17 6.82 -11.24
CA GLY A 281 10.63 7.39 -12.48
C GLY A 281 11.38 6.91 -13.74
N GLN A 282 12.71 6.87 -13.70
CA GLN A 282 13.52 6.34 -14.80
C GLN A 282 13.25 4.86 -15.08
N LEU A 283 13.22 4.03 -14.02
CA LEU A 283 13.03 2.59 -14.13
C LEU A 283 11.62 2.23 -14.63
N THR A 284 10.61 2.93 -14.17
CA THR A 284 9.21 2.69 -14.55
C THR A 284 8.80 3.41 -15.83
N ARG A 285 9.59 4.40 -16.30
CA ARG A 285 9.24 5.33 -17.38
C ARG A 285 7.92 6.07 -17.09
N VAL A 286 7.68 6.40 -15.85
CA VAL A 286 6.55 7.20 -15.38
C VAL A 286 7.10 8.44 -14.70
N SER A 287 6.81 9.61 -15.28
CA SER A 287 7.21 10.92 -14.75
C SER A 287 6.00 11.67 -14.25
N TRP A 288 6.07 12.24 -13.05
CA TRP A 288 4.96 12.94 -12.40
C TRP A 288 5.45 13.70 -11.16
#